data_c55ad008875590c4309daf2a62cf1bb2
#
_entry.id   c55ad008875590c4309daf2a62cf1bb2
#
_cell.length_a   1.000
_cell.length_b   1.000
_cell.length_c   1.000
_cell.angle_alpha   90.00
_cell.angle_beta   90.00
_cell.angle_gamma   90.00
#
_symmetry.space_group_name_H-M   'P 1'
#
loop_
_entity.id
_entity.type
_entity.pdbx_description
1 polymer ?
#
loop_
_entity_poly.entity_id
_entity_poly.type
_entity_poly.pdbx_seq_one_letter_code
_entity_poly.pdbx_strand_id
1 'polypeptide(L)'
;ASSFSKYLGGSSGNVAYGTAVQGVKSSMLARVGDEHMGRFLREELQRVGVDTSHLITDKERLTGLVILGIKDQDTFPLIFYRENCADMAITKEDFDESYIASAKALAITGTHLSHPKTREAVLTALEYAGRNNTKRLLDIDYRPVLWGLTSLGDGETRFIDSEAVTKSLQEVLHHFDVLVGTEEEFHIAGGSTDTLTALKN
;
A
#
# COMPACT_ATOMS: atom_id res chain seq x y z
N ALA A 1 -0.10 -11.12 26.14
CA ALA A 1 -1.27 -11.74 25.50
C ALA A 1 -1.07 -13.24 25.41
N SER A 2 -2.10 -14.03 25.64
CA SER A 2 -2.07 -15.50 25.53
C SER A 2 -2.51 -15.99 24.12
N SER A 3 -2.96 -15.10 23.27
CA SER A 3 -3.44 -15.40 21.90
C SER A 3 -3.32 -14.21 21.00
N PHE A 4 -3.31 -14.49 19.68
CA PHE A 4 -3.41 -13.49 18.63
C PHE A 4 -4.57 -13.86 17.69
N SER A 5 -5.31 -12.87 17.22
CA SER A 5 -6.29 -13.03 16.16
C SER A 5 -5.70 -12.51 14.85
N LYS A 6 -5.96 -13.21 13.75
CA LYS A 6 -5.50 -12.80 12.43
C LYS A 6 -6.61 -12.06 11.68
N TYR A 7 -6.22 -11.00 10.98
CA TYR A 7 -7.10 -10.18 10.17
C TYR A 7 -6.42 -9.85 8.85
N LEU A 8 -7.22 -9.66 7.78
CA LEU A 8 -6.75 -9.02 6.58
C LEU A 8 -6.45 -7.55 6.91
N GLY A 9 -5.31 -7.04 6.44
CA GLY A 9 -4.88 -5.66 6.65
C GLY A 9 -4.04 -5.17 5.47
N GLY A 10 -3.38 -4.05 5.69
CA GLY A 10 -2.65 -3.32 4.65
C GLY A 10 -3.57 -2.43 3.83
N SER A 11 -3.06 -1.26 3.37
CA SER A 11 -3.83 -0.25 2.65
C SER A 11 -4.54 -0.85 1.42
N SER A 12 -3.79 -1.41 0.48
CA SER A 12 -4.34 -1.99 -0.75
C SER A 12 -5.30 -3.16 -0.51
N GLY A 13 -5.01 -4.03 0.48
CA GLY A 13 -5.90 -5.12 0.87
C GLY A 13 -7.23 -4.61 1.41
N ASN A 14 -7.19 -3.60 2.27
CA ASN A 14 -8.40 -2.98 2.83
C ASN A 14 -9.24 -2.29 1.74
N VAL A 15 -8.61 -1.61 0.78
CA VAL A 15 -9.30 -0.96 -0.34
C VAL A 15 -9.96 -2.02 -1.23
N ALA A 16 -9.24 -3.08 -1.61
CA ALA A 16 -9.80 -4.14 -2.45
C ALA A 16 -10.97 -4.86 -1.77
N TYR A 17 -10.82 -5.20 -0.50
CA TYR A 17 -11.88 -5.82 0.31
C TYR A 17 -13.10 -4.89 0.46
N GLY A 18 -12.88 -3.64 0.91
CA GLY A 18 -13.94 -2.68 1.19
C GLY A 18 -14.75 -2.31 -0.06
N THR A 19 -14.10 -2.13 -1.20
CA THR A 19 -14.78 -1.84 -2.47
C THR A 19 -15.61 -3.03 -2.94
N ALA A 20 -15.09 -4.25 -2.82
CA ALA A 20 -15.84 -5.46 -3.17
C ALA A 20 -17.09 -5.64 -2.29
N VAL A 21 -17.00 -5.44 -0.98
CA VAL A 21 -18.14 -5.49 -0.06
C VAL A 21 -19.22 -4.47 -0.43
N GLN A 22 -18.83 -3.33 -1.00
CA GLN A 22 -19.76 -2.30 -1.49
C GLN A 22 -20.32 -2.60 -2.90
N GLY A 23 -20.02 -3.77 -3.48
CA GLY A 23 -20.54 -4.19 -4.78
C GLY A 23 -19.74 -3.68 -5.98
N VAL A 24 -18.57 -3.08 -5.77
CA VAL A 24 -17.67 -2.69 -6.85
C VAL A 24 -16.83 -3.89 -7.28
N LYS A 25 -16.68 -4.13 -8.57
CA LYS A 25 -15.74 -5.14 -9.07
C LYS A 25 -14.32 -4.72 -8.73
N SER A 26 -13.63 -5.54 -7.94
CA SER A 26 -12.30 -5.27 -7.42
C SER A 26 -11.35 -6.40 -7.76
N SER A 27 -10.11 -6.07 -8.08
CA SER A 27 -9.02 -7.01 -8.30
C SER A 27 -7.82 -6.61 -7.44
N MET A 28 -7.06 -7.59 -6.95
CA MET A 28 -5.87 -7.37 -6.14
C MET A 28 -4.62 -7.72 -6.91
N LEU A 29 -3.76 -6.71 -7.13
CA LEU A 29 -2.42 -6.88 -7.67
C LEU A 29 -1.41 -6.75 -6.52
N ALA A 30 -0.84 -7.87 -6.10
CA ALA A 30 0.14 -7.94 -5.02
C ALA A 30 0.84 -9.30 -5.00
N ARG A 31 1.77 -9.48 -4.06
CA ARG A 31 2.36 -10.78 -3.75
C ARG A 31 2.10 -11.18 -2.31
N VAL A 32 1.87 -12.47 -2.09
CA VAL A 32 1.78 -13.11 -0.79
C VAL A 32 2.67 -14.35 -0.76
N GLY A 33 3.12 -14.77 0.41
CA GLY A 33 3.95 -15.96 0.55
C GLY A 33 3.17 -17.26 0.28
N ASP A 34 3.90 -18.34 0.00
CA ASP A 34 3.35 -19.70 -0.14
C ASP A 34 3.23 -20.38 1.25
N GLU A 35 2.50 -19.75 2.15
CA GLU A 35 2.31 -20.22 3.53
C GLU A 35 0.90 -19.84 4.04
N HIS A 36 0.60 -20.18 5.30
CA HIS A 36 -0.74 -20.04 5.87
C HIS A 36 -1.30 -18.61 5.85
N MET A 37 -0.47 -17.59 6.04
CA MET A 37 -0.93 -16.19 6.02
C MET A 37 -1.26 -15.75 4.60
N GLY A 38 -0.45 -16.14 3.61
CA GLY A 38 -0.73 -15.86 2.20
C GLY A 38 -2.02 -16.53 1.72
N ARG A 39 -2.24 -17.80 2.09
CA ARG A 39 -3.50 -18.50 1.80
C ARG A 39 -4.69 -17.82 2.48
N PHE A 40 -4.56 -17.47 3.75
CA PHE A 40 -5.61 -16.75 4.49
C PHE A 40 -6.01 -15.44 3.81
N LEU A 41 -5.04 -14.61 3.40
CA LEU A 41 -5.33 -13.34 2.73
C LEU A 41 -6.05 -13.57 1.39
N ARG A 42 -5.62 -14.55 0.62
CA ARG A 42 -6.27 -14.92 -0.65
C ARG A 42 -7.72 -15.37 -0.43
N GLU A 43 -7.94 -16.25 0.52
CA GLU A 43 -9.28 -16.77 0.86
C GLU A 43 -10.22 -15.66 1.34
N GLU A 44 -9.73 -14.74 2.20
CA GLU A 44 -10.53 -13.60 2.67
C GLU A 44 -10.93 -12.65 1.53
N LEU A 45 -10.01 -12.36 0.61
CA LEU A 45 -10.30 -11.53 -0.57
C LEU A 45 -11.31 -12.23 -1.50
N GLN A 46 -11.11 -13.52 -1.76
CA GLN A 46 -12.04 -14.32 -2.59
C GLN A 46 -13.42 -14.42 -1.98
N ARG A 47 -13.50 -14.53 -0.65
CA ARG A 47 -14.78 -14.64 0.08
C ARG A 47 -15.72 -13.46 -0.18
N VAL A 48 -15.17 -12.28 -0.43
CA VAL A 48 -15.95 -11.06 -0.73
C VAL A 48 -16.02 -10.74 -2.23
N GLY A 49 -15.49 -11.62 -3.08
CA GLY A 49 -15.60 -11.48 -4.53
C GLY A 49 -14.48 -10.64 -5.17
N VAL A 50 -13.36 -10.42 -4.48
CA VAL A 50 -12.17 -9.79 -5.11
C VAL A 50 -11.54 -10.80 -6.07
N ASP A 51 -11.25 -10.35 -7.30
CA ASP A 51 -10.43 -11.12 -8.23
C ASP A 51 -8.98 -11.19 -7.74
N THR A 52 -8.50 -12.40 -7.51
CA THR A 52 -7.15 -12.69 -7.02
C THR A 52 -6.25 -13.31 -8.08
N SER A 53 -6.60 -13.19 -9.37
CA SER A 53 -5.80 -13.74 -10.47
C SER A 53 -4.39 -13.13 -10.55
N HIS A 54 -4.24 -11.87 -10.12
CA HIS A 54 -2.96 -11.15 -10.01
C HIS A 54 -2.44 -11.03 -8.57
N LEU A 55 -3.01 -11.79 -7.64
CA LEU A 55 -2.41 -11.99 -6.31
C LEU A 55 -1.40 -13.14 -6.40
N ILE A 56 -0.15 -12.82 -6.62
CA ILE A 56 0.91 -13.77 -6.95
C ILE A 56 1.38 -14.49 -5.69
N THR A 57 1.62 -15.79 -5.79
CA THR A 57 2.23 -16.57 -4.71
C THR A 57 3.75 -16.55 -4.85
N ASP A 58 4.43 -15.93 -3.91
CA ASP A 58 5.89 -15.94 -3.80
C ASP A 58 6.35 -17.18 -3.03
N LYS A 59 7.20 -18.01 -3.65
CA LYS A 59 7.69 -19.27 -3.05
C LYS A 59 8.93 -19.09 -2.17
N GLU A 60 9.54 -17.91 -2.22
CA GLU A 60 10.80 -17.62 -1.53
C GLU A 60 10.61 -16.72 -0.31
N ARG A 61 9.53 -15.92 -0.29
CA ARG A 61 9.29 -14.90 0.72
C ARG A 61 8.02 -15.17 1.50
N LEU A 62 8.02 -14.77 2.76
CA LEU A 62 6.83 -14.83 3.60
C LEU A 62 5.91 -13.63 3.33
N THR A 63 4.65 -13.81 3.68
CA THR A 63 3.67 -12.72 3.71
C THR A 63 4.05 -11.68 4.75
N GLY A 64 3.95 -10.40 4.43
CA GLY A 64 4.17 -9.32 5.38
C GLY A 64 3.18 -9.41 6.54
N LEU A 65 3.70 -9.26 7.75
CA LEU A 65 2.91 -9.33 8.99
C LEU A 65 3.11 -8.05 9.81
N VAL A 66 2.02 -7.51 10.33
CA VAL A 66 2.06 -6.44 11.32
C VAL A 66 1.36 -6.92 12.59
N ILE A 67 2.05 -6.86 13.70
CA ILE A 67 1.45 -7.12 15.02
C ILE A 67 0.94 -5.81 15.58
N LEU A 68 -0.37 -5.75 15.81
CA LEU A 68 -1.04 -4.63 16.46
C LEU A 68 -1.35 -5.01 17.90
N GLY A 69 -0.81 -4.25 18.85
CA GLY A 69 -1.22 -4.30 20.24
C GLY A 69 -2.23 -3.19 20.54
N ILE A 70 -3.38 -3.52 21.11
CA ILE A 70 -4.32 -2.51 21.62
C ILE A 70 -4.12 -2.44 23.11
N LYS A 71 -3.53 -1.35 23.58
CA LYS A 71 -3.26 -1.13 25.00
C LYS A 71 -4.38 -0.31 25.65
N ASP A 72 -4.78 0.77 24.99
CA ASP A 72 -5.84 1.68 25.42
C ASP A 72 -6.42 2.40 24.16
N GLN A 73 -7.24 3.44 24.36
CA GLN A 73 -7.85 4.18 23.26
C GLN A 73 -6.86 4.97 22.40
N ASP A 74 -5.70 5.31 22.97
CA ASP A 74 -4.73 6.20 22.34
C ASP A 74 -3.39 5.50 22.03
N THR A 75 -3.19 4.26 22.51
CA THR A 75 -1.93 3.54 22.39
C THR A 75 -2.11 2.25 21.59
N PHE A 76 -1.56 2.23 20.38
CA PHE A 76 -1.64 1.11 19.43
C PHE A 76 -0.24 0.72 18.95
N PRO A 77 0.60 0.05 19.78
CA PRO A 77 1.91 -0.40 19.33
C PRO A 77 1.82 -1.25 18.07
N LEU A 78 2.62 -0.89 17.07
CA LEU A 78 2.72 -1.59 15.80
C LEU A 78 4.14 -2.11 15.61
N ILE A 79 4.27 -3.40 15.33
CA ILE A 79 5.55 -4.03 15.00
C ILE A 79 5.45 -4.58 13.57
N PHE A 80 6.34 -4.12 12.70
CA PHE A 80 6.37 -4.50 11.29
C PHE A 80 7.34 -5.65 11.06
N TYR A 81 6.81 -6.85 10.84
CA TYR A 81 7.54 -8.00 10.30
C TYR A 81 7.41 -7.99 8.78
N ARG A 82 8.06 -7.02 8.14
CA ARG A 82 7.86 -6.75 6.71
C ARG A 82 9.17 -6.60 5.93
N GLU A 83 10.29 -6.97 6.55
CA GLU A 83 11.58 -6.99 5.88
C GLU A 83 11.65 -8.13 4.86
N ASN A 84 11.98 -7.82 3.62
CA ASN A 84 12.08 -8.76 2.50
C ASN A 84 10.83 -9.68 2.33
N CYS A 85 9.65 -9.17 2.65
CA CYS A 85 8.40 -9.91 2.48
C CYS A 85 7.90 -9.90 1.03
N ALA A 86 6.95 -10.79 0.74
CA ALA A 86 6.44 -11.03 -0.61
C ALA A 86 5.86 -9.75 -1.25
N ASP A 87 5.09 -8.96 -0.51
CA ASP A 87 4.47 -7.73 -1.01
C ASP A 87 5.47 -6.66 -1.45
N MET A 88 6.69 -6.65 -0.88
CA MET A 88 7.77 -5.76 -1.27
C MET A 88 8.62 -6.31 -2.44
N ALA A 89 8.25 -7.46 -2.98
CA ALA A 89 8.92 -8.09 -4.11
C ALA A 89 8.13 -7.99 -5.43
N ILE A 90 7.03 -7.26 -5.44
CA ILE A 90 6.27 -7.01 -6.67
C ILE A 90 7.15 -6.31 -7.69
N THR A 91 7.05 -6.74 -8.95
CA THR A 91 7.81 -6.20 -10.09
C THR A 91 6.88 -5.89 -11.25
N LYS A 92 7.40 -5.18 -12.24
CA LYS A 92 6.65 -4.85 -13.48
C LYS A 92 6.30 -6.07 -14.33
N GLU A 93 6.98 -7.21 -14.13
CA GLU A 93 6.72 -8.47 -14.79
C GLU A 93 5.49 -9.21 -14.22
N ASP A 94 4.95 -8.76 -13.10
CA ASP A 94 3.80 -9.37 -12.41
C ASP A 94 2.45 -9.01 -13.02
N PHE A 95 2.43 -8.09 -13.99
CA PHE A 95 1.23 -7.61 -14.68
C PHE A 95 1.59 -7.09 -16.08
N ASP A 96 0.60 -6.96 -16.92
CA ASP A 96 0.73 -6.39 -18.24
C ASP A 96 -0.19 -5.17 -18.42
N GLU A 97 -0.02 -4.49 -19.55
CA GLU A 97 -0.82 -3.32 -19.90
C GLU A 97 -2.31 -3.67 -20.05
N SER A 98 -2.64 -4.86 -20.54
CA SER A 98 -4.03 -5.29 -20.76
C SER A 98 -4.77 -5.45 -19.44
N TYR A 99 -4.10 -5.94 -18.40
CA TYR A 99 -4.66 -6.04 -17.06
C TYR A 99 -4.99 -4.64 -16.48
N ILE A 100 -4.06 -3.70 -16.55
CA ILE A 100 -4.29 -2.33 -16.09
C ILE A 100 -5.40 -1.64 -16.90
N ALA A 101 -5.40 -1.81 -18.22
CA ALA A 101 -6.41 -1.24 -19.12
C ALA A 101 -7.82 -1.82 -18.92
N SER A 102 -7.94 -3.02 -18.37
CA SER A 102 -9.24 -3.64 -18.07
C SER A 102 -9.99 -2.95 -16.93
N ALA A 103 -9.29 -2.15 -16.10
CA ALA A 103 -9.85 -1.46 -14.96
C ALA A 103 -10.26 -0.02 -15.30
N LYS A 104 -11.31 0.48 -14.64
CA LYS A 104 -11.69 1.91 -14.72
C LYS A 104 -10.81 2.78 -13.85
N ALA A 105 -10.25 2.21 -12.79
CA ALA A 105 -9.37 2.90 -11.85
C ALA A 105 -8.30 1.96 -11.31
N LEU A 106 -7.12 2.51 -11.09
CA LEU A 106 -5.98 1.89 -10.44
C LEU A 106 -5.73 2.64 -9.11
N ALA A 107 -5.87 1.94 -7.99
CA ALA A 107 -5.54 2.47 -6.67
C ALA A 107 -4.17 1.95 -6.23
N ILE A 108 -3.29 2.84 -5.82
CA ILE A 108 -1.92 2.55 -5.42
C ILE A 108 -1.73 3.01 -3.97
N THR A 109 -1.03 2.20 -3.18
CA THR A 109 -0.56 2.59 -1.86
C THR A 109 0.84 3.21 -1.93
N GLY A 110 1.05 4.32 -1.26
CA GLY A 110 2.34 5.01 -1.19
C GLY A 110 3.43 4.20 -0.50
N THR A 111 3.09 3.16 0.26
CA THR A 111 4.08 2.22 0.82
C THR A 111 4.95 1.58 -0.24
N HIS A 112 4.44 1.36 -1.46
CA HIS A 112 5.21 0.82 -2.58
C HIS A 112 6.14 1.85 -3.26
N LEU A 113 6.05 3.12 -2.91
CA LEU A 113 6.98 4.16 -3.34
C LEU A 113 8.26 4.20 -2.49
N SER A 114 8.25 3.56 -1.32
CA SER A 114 9.36 3.56 -0.36
C SER A 114 10.56 2.69 -0.77
N HIS A 115 10.40 1.80 -1.73
CA HIS A 115 11.45 0.87 -2.14
C HIS A 115 11.66 0.91 -3.67
N PRO A 116 12.92 0.93 -4.17
CA PRO A 116 13.21 1.13 -5.60
C PRO A 116 12.50 0.15 -6.54
N LYS A 117 12.45 -1.14 -6.22
CA LYS A 117 11.83 -2.17 -7.07
C LYS A 117 10.31 -2.01 -7.16
N THR A 118 9.64 -1.82 -6.02
CA THR A 118 8.19 -1.62 -5.99
C THR A 118 7.82 -0.28 -6.63
N ARG A 119 8.67 0.75 -6.47
CA ARG A 119 8.50 2.04 -7.15
C ARG A 119 8.56 1.88 -8.68
N GLU A 120 9.49 1.09 -9.23
CA GLU A 120 9.54 0.80 -10.67
C GLU A 120 8.24 0.17 -11.16
N ALA A 121 7.69 -0.81 -10.43
CA ALA A 121 6.41 -1.44 -10.76
C ALA A 121 5.25 -0.41 -10.73
N VAL A 122 5.21 0.45 -9.71
CA VAL A 122 4.22 1.54 -9.62
C VAL A 122 4.30 2.46 -10.83
N LEU A 123 5.48 2.94 -11.19
CA LEU A 123 5.67 3.85 -12.33
C LEU A 123 5.24 3.19 -13.66
N THR A 124 5.54 1.90 -13.85
CA THR A 124 5.10 1.14 -15.02
C THR A 124 3.56 1.03 -15.06
N ALA A 125 2.92 0.74 -13.92
CA ALA A 125 1.46 0.66 -13.83
C ALA A 125 0.79 2.03 -14.12
N LEU A 126 1.37 3.12 -13.63
CA LEU A 126 0.90 4.48 -13.90
C LEU A 126 1.02 4.86 -15.38
N GLU A 127 2.11 4.45 -16.03
CA GLU A 127 2.30 4.65 -17.46
C GLU A 127 1.22 3.90 -18.28
N TYR A 128 0.96 2.62 -17.97
CA TYR A 128 -0.11 1.84 -18.60
C TYR A 128 -1.48 2.46 -18.34
N ALA A 129 -1.77 2.88 -17.10
CA ALA A 129 -3.02 3.54 -16.75
C ALA A 129 -3.21 4.85 -17.54
N GLY A 130 -2.16 5.66 -17.69
CA GLY A 130 -2.20 6.91 -18.44
C GLY A 130 -2.48 6.70 -19.92
N ARG A 131 -1.88 5.69 -20.56
CA ARG A 131 -2.14 5.36 -21.98
C ARG A 131 -3.57 4.89 -22.24
N ASN A 132 -4.20 4.28 -21.23
CA ASN A 132 -5.51 3.64 -21.37
C ASN A 132 -6.67 4.41 -20.70
N ASN A 133 -6.45 5.66 -20.28
CA ASN A 133 -7.43 6.49 -19.57
C ASN A 133 -7.98 5.84 -18.28
N THR A 134 -7.23 4.93 -17.67
CA THR A 134 -7.55 4.36 -16.35
C THR A 134 -7.27 5.42 -15.29
N LYS A 135 -8.24 5.72 -14.44
CA LYS A 135 -8.08 6.70 -13.35
C LYS A 135 -7.04 6.22 -12.35
N ARG A 136 -6.21 7.13 -11.85
CA ARG A 136 -5.07 6.83 -10.97
C ARG A 136 -5.30 7.48 -9.62
N LEU A 137 -5.40 6.64 -8.59
CA LEU A 137 -5.63 7.06 -7.22
C LEU A 137 -4.41 6.67 -6.36
N LEU A 138 -3.97 7.57 -5.51
CA LEU A 138 -2.94 7.32 -4.50
C LEU A 138 -3.56 7.42 -3.10
N ASP A 139 -3.44 6.36 -2.32
CA ASP A 139 -3.47 6.42 -0.86
C ASP A 139 -2.04 6.70 -0.41
N ILE A 140 -1.77 7.89 0.13
CA ILE A 140 -0.41 8.33 0.48
C ILE A 140 0.23 7.37 1.46
N ASP A 141 -0.54 6.87 2.44
CA ASP A 141 -0.16 5.82 3.40
C ASP A 141 1.30 5.94 3.86
N TYR A 142 1.67 7.13 4.32
CA TYR A 142 3.02 7.40 4.81
C TYR A 142 3.27 6.63 6.10
N ARG A 143 4.34 5.86 6.10
CA ARG A 143 4.82 5.12 7.27
C ARG A 143 6.32 5.31 7.40
N PRO A 144 6.79 6.16 8.32
CA PRO A 144 8.22 6.43 8.52
C PRO A 144 9.08 5.17 8.62
N VAL A 145 8.58 4.12 9.27
CA VAL A 145 9.25 2.82 9.38
C VAL A 145 9.58 2.19 8.03
N LEU A 146 8.70 2.31 7.04
CA LEU A 146 8.92 1.73 5.70
C LEU A 146 9.88 2.57 4.83
N TRP A 147 10.09 3.83 5.21
CA TRP A 147 11.08 4.71 4.60
C TRP A 147 12.43 4.66 5.33
N GLY A 148 12.58 3.78 6.33
CA GLY A 148 13.81 3.63 7.09
C GLY A 148 14.09 4.75 8.09
N LEU A 149 13.08 5.54 8.46
CA LEU A 149 13.22 6.67 9.38
C LEU A 149 13.04 6.26 10.84
N THR A 150 12.44 5.08 11.09
CA THR A 150 12.32 4.49 12.44
C THR A 150 12.67 3.00 12.39
N SER A 151 12.75 2.38 13.58
CA SER A 151 12.94 0.92 13.69
C SER A 151 11.64 0.16 13.37
N LEU A 152 11.76 -1.11 12.98
CA LEU A 152 10.62 -1.99 12.71
C LEU A 152 9.69 -2.20 13.92
N GLY A 153 10.20 -1.97 15.14
CA GLY A 153 9.43 -2.03 16.38
C GLY A 153 8.70 -0.73 16.75
N ASP A 154 8.88 0.34 15.98
CA ASP A 154 8.26 1.66 16.20
C ASP A 154 7.38 2.00 14.99
N GLY A 155 6.37 1.19 14.77
CA GLY A 155 5.42 1.35 13.66
C GLY A 155 4.27 2.31 13.96
N GLU A 156 4.09 2.70 15.21
CA GLU A 156 3.06 3.66 15.64
C GLU A 156 3.40 5.11 15.30
N THR A 157 4.68 5.45 15.11
CA THR A 157 5.08 6.80 14.69
C THR A 157 4.52 7.11 13.31
N ARG A 158 3.63 8.09 13.21
CA ARG A 158 2.89 8.43 11.99
C ARG A 158 3.55 9.48 11.14
N PHE A 159 4.30 10.39 11.75
CA PHE A 159 4.94 11.49 11.06
C PHE A 159 6.37 11.68 11.55
N ILE A 160 7.29 11.72 10.60
CA ILE A 160 8.66 12.23 10.75
C ILE A 160 8.92 13.07 9.51
N ASP A 161 9.29 14.34 9.71
CA ASP A 161 9.64 15.23 8.62
C ASP A 161 10.88 14.71 7.87
N SER A 162 10.80 14.71 6.55
CA SER A 162 11.89 14.23 5.69
C SER A 162 11.80 14.86 4.30
N GLU A 163 12.69 15.77 4.02
CA GLU A 163 12.80 16.40 2.68
C GLU A 163 13.01 15.35 1.58
N ALA A 164 13.76 14.28 1.86
CA ALA A 164 14.01 13.21 0.90
C ALA A 164 12.71 12.45 0.55
N VAL A 165 11.86 12.18 1.54
CA VAL A 165 10.55 11.55 1.32
C VAL A 165 9.62 12.50 0.57
N THR A 166 9.53 13.75 0.99
CA THR A 166 8.74 14.78 0.31
C THR A 166 9.12 14.86 -1.17
N LYS A 167 10.40 15.01 -1.48
CA LYS A 167 10.88 15.04 -2.86
C LYS A 167 10.52 13.78 -3.64
N SER A 168 10.71 12.62 -3.04
CA SER A 168 10.37 11.34 -3.66
C SER A 168 8.88 11.20 -3.96
N LEU A 169 8.00 11.70 -3.10
CA LEU A 169 6.56 11.72 -3.34
C LEU A 169 6.21 12.73 -4.44
N GLN A 170 6.70 13.96 -4.35
CA GLN A 170 6.41 15.03 -5.33
C GLN A 170 6.82 14.67 -6.76
N GLU A 171 7.87 13.85 -6.95
CA GLU A 171 8.26 13.34 -8.26
C GLU A 171 7.14 12.54 -8.96
N VAL A 172 6.18 11.99 -8.22
CA VAL A 172 5.14 11.09 -8.75
C VAL A 172 3.72 11.63 -8.60
N LEU A 173 3.46 12.60 -7.71
CA LEU A 173 2.11 13.07 -7.42
C LEU A 173 1.35 13.55 -8.67
N HIS A 174 2.05 14.17 -9.62
CA HIS A 174 1.47 14.67 -10.88
C HIS A 174 0.92 13.57 -11.79
N HIS A 175 1.23 12.31 -11.53
CA HIS A 175 0.65 11.18 -12.27
C HIS A 175 -0.75 10.78 -11.78
N PHE A 176 -1.19 11.27 -10.63
CA PHE A 176 -2.44 10.83 -10.01
C PHE A 176 -3.59 11.80 -10.27
N ASP A 177 -4.78 11.26 -10.47
CA ASP A 177 -6.03 12.01 -10.61
C ASP A 177 -6.66 12.32 -9.25
N VAL A 178 -6.41 11.47 -8.24
CA VAL A 178 -6.94 11.60 -6.87
C VAL A 178 -5.87 11.21 -5.86
N LEU A 179 -5.72 12.03 -4.83
CA LEU A 179 -4.88 11.74 -3.67
C LEU A 179 -5.77 11.58 -2.43
N VAL A 180 -5.47 10.57 -1.63
CA VAL A 180 -6.14 10.29 -0.36
C VAL A 180 -5.08 10.15 0.73
N GLY A 181 -5.33 10.70 1.89
CA GLY A 181 -4.42 10.61 3.03
C GLY A 181 -4.95 11.34 4.24
N THR A 182 -4.28 11.16 5.37
CA THR A 182 -4.49 11.96 6.57
C THR A 182 -3.82 13.33 6.42
N GLU A 183 -4.08 14.25 7.36
CA GLU A 183 -3.47 15.57 7.36
C GLU A 183 -1.92 15.47 7.40
N GLU A 184 -1.38 14.61 8.25
CA GLU A 184 0.07 14.39 8.35
C GLU A 184 0.67 13.80 7.06
N GLU A 185 -0.08 12.97 6.36
CA GLU A 185 0.34 12.41 5.07
C GLU A 185 0.37 13.48 3.98
N PHE A 186 -0.56 14.44 4.01
CA PHE A 186 -0.47 15.61 3.14
C PHE A 186 0.67 16.55 3.55
N HIS A 187 0.99 16.67 4.85
CA HIS A 187 2.14 17.45 5.30
C HIS A 187 3.45 16.91 4.72
N ILE A 188 3.67 15.60 4.77
CA ILE A 188 4.89 15.00 4.18
C ILE A 188 4.88 15.09 2.66
N ALA A 189 3.75 14.88 2.00
CA ALA A 189 3.65 14.97 0.54
C ALA A 189 3.88 16.40 0.03
N GLY A 190 3.32 17.40 0.70
CA GLY A 190 3.45 18.82 0.36
C GLY A 190 4.67 19.53 0.96
N GLY A 191 5.42 18.88 1.85
CA GLY A 191 6.62 19.44 2.47
C GLY A 191 6.35 20.65 3.37
N SER A 192 5.20 20.68 4.07
CA SER A 192 4.84 21.74 4.98
C SER A 192 3.91 21.23 6.07
N THR A 193 4.08 21.71 7.29
CA THR A 193 3.16 21.47 8.41
C THR A 193 1.96 22.43 8.43
N ASP A 194 1.94 23.44 7.57
CA ASP A 194 0.74 24.22 7.27
C ASP A 194 -0.07 23.50 6.20
N THR A 195 -1.26 23.03 6.56
CA THR A 195 -2.10 22.18 5.70
C THR A 195 -2.47 22.85 4.38
N LEU A 196 -2.78 24.16 4.40
CA LEU A 196 -3.14 24.88 3.18
C LEU A 196 -1.94 25.05 2.23
N THR A 197 -0.76 25.23 2.79
CA THR A 197 0.49 25.28 2.02
C THR A 197 0.82 23.90 1.45
N ALA A 198 0.72 22.84 2.26
CA ALA A 198 0.96 21.48 1.82
C ALA A 198 0.06 21.05 0.66
N LEU A 199 -1.23 21.45 0.69
CA LEU A 199 -2.18 21.14 -0.38
C LEU A 199 -1.96 21.92 -1.68
N LYS A 200 -1.17 23.01 -1.65
CA LYS A 200 -0.86 23.84 -2.83
C LYS A 200 0.44 23.42 -3.51
N ASN A 201 1.34 22.80 -2.76
CA ASN A 201 2.62 22.34 -3.24
C ASN A 201 2.50 21.02 -4.02
#